data_572c6ce221820ff271d5e0e94cc17334
#
_entry.id   572c6ce221820ff271d5e0e94cc17334
#
_cell.length_a   1.000
_cell.length_b   1.000
_cell.length_c   1.000
_cell.angle_alpha   90.00
_cell.angle_beta   90.00
_cell.angle_gamma   90.00
#
_symmetry.space_group_name_H-M   'P 1'
#
loop_
_entity.id
_entity.type
_entity.pdbx_description
1 polymer ?
#
loop_
_entity_poly.entity_id
_entity_poly.type
_entity_poly.pdbx_seq_one_letter_code
_entity_poly.pdbx_strand_id
1 'polypeptide(L)'
;ADMYLHPQETSYNLDRLLAFVASAGLEFAGFSNPEVWSPARLLSGELLERAQGLSQLEQWSLVEELDPDISHFEFFLSHGAVRAPDWSDDEVLLAARGEINRCLWGWPATRLMGPDLMPLDVSEEGLVLMAAVESAPAVAIGELPLDWPAAQRLAVARQLLNQRVLLPVL
;
A
#
# COMPACT_ATOMS: atom_id res chain seq x y z
N ALA A 1 -31.82 -11.47 5.64
CA ALA A 1 -32.08 -12.82 5.09
C ALA A 1 -31.10 -13.12 3.95
N ASP A 2 -30.80 -12.15 3.11
CA ASP A 2 -29.96 -12.32 1.91
C ASP A 2 -28.51 -12.72 2.25
N MET A 3 -27.96 -12.19 3.33
CA MET A 3 -26.58 -12.47 3.77
C MET A 3 -26.36 -13.91 4.27
N TYR A 4 -27.43 -14.63 4.68
CA TYR A 4 -27.32 -15.96 5.28
C TYR A 4 -27.95 -17.08 4.46
N LEU A 5 -28.65 -16.76 3.39
CA LEU A 5 -29.47 -17.72 2.64
C LEU A 5 -29.26 -17.57 1.12
N HIS A 6 -28.11 -17.06 0.68
CA HIS A 6 -27.84 -16.96 -0.74
C HIS A 6 -27.70 -18.35 -1.35
N PRO A 7 -28.54 -18.74 -2.33
CA PRO A 7 -28.59 -20.11 -2.84
C PRO A 7 -27.38 -20.48 -3.71
N GLN A 8 -26.53 -19.53 -4.04
CA GLN A 8 -25.35 -19.74 -4.89
C GLN A 8 -24.16 -18.97 -4.31
N GLU A 9 -23.43 -19.59 -3.41
CA GLU A 9 -22.17 -19.07 -2.94
C GLU A 9 -21.00 -19.86 -3.56
N THR A 10 -19.96 -19.14 -3.96
CA THR A 10 -18.73 -19.75 -4.44
C THR A 10 -17.56 -19.18 -3.66
N SER A 11 -16.84 -20.04 -2.96
CA SER A 11 -15.60 -19.67 -2.30
C SER A 11 -14.42 -19.77 -3.27
N TYR A 12 -13.54 -18.79 -3.20
CA TYR A 12 -12.33 -18.73 -3.99
C TYR A 12 -11.12 -18.83 -3.08
N ASN A 13 -10.17 -19.66 -3.45
CA ASN A 13 -8.79 -19.50 -3.05
C ASN A 13 -8.08 -18.62 -4.09
N LEU A 14 -6.83 -18.22 -3.82
CA LEU A 14 -6.08 -17.32 -4.68
C LEU A 14 -5.98 -17.82 -6.13
N ASP A 15 -5.64 -19.10 -6.33
CA ASP A 15 -5.50 -19.68 -7.68
C ASP A 15 -6.81 -19.59 -8.47
N ARG A 16 -7.93 -19.94 -7.84
CA ARG A 16 -9.26 -19.86 -8.48
C ARG A 16 -9.68 -18.43 -8.76
N LEU A 17 -9.36 -17.50 -7.85
CA LEU A 17 -9.60 -16.08 -8.04
C LEU A 17 -8.83 -15.55 -9.26
N LEU A 18 -7.54 -15.82 -9.34
CA LEU A 18 -6.71 -15.37 -10.46
C LEU A 18 -7.15 -15.98 -11.80
N ALA A 19 -7.52 -17.27 -11.80
CA ALA A 19 -8.08 -17.90 -12.99
C ALA A 19 -9.44 -17.27 -13.41
N PHE A 20 -10.29 -16.91 -12.46
CA PHE A 20 -11.54 -16.21 -12.71
C PHE A 20 -11.31 -14.82 -13.30
N VAL A 21 -10.39 -14.03 -12.72
CA VAL A 21 -10.00 -12.71 -13.21
C VAL A 21 -9.48 -12.79 -14.64
N ALA A 22 -8.56 -13.73 -14.92
CA ALA A 22 -8.02 -13.93 -16.27
C ALA A 22 -9.11 -14.35 -17.27
N SER A 23 -10.08 -15.17 -16.86
CA SER A 23 -11.21 -15.59 -17.73
C SER A 23 -12.11 -14.42 -18.14
N ALA A 24 -12.13 -13.36 -17.33
CA ALA A 24 -12.86 -12.12 -17.63
C ALA A 24 -12.05 -11.13 -18.50
N GLY A 25 -10.83 -11.48 -18.91
CA GLY A 25 -9.95 -10.58 -19.67
C GLY A 25 -9.40 -9.42 -18.84
N LEU A 26 -9.35 -9.60 -17.52
CA LEU A 26 -8.81 -8.61 -16.58
C LEU A 26 -7.45 -9.06 -16.05
N GLU A 27 -6.66 -8.12 -15.60
CA GLU A 27 -5.39 -8.36 -14.94
C GLU A 27 -5.50 -8.02 -13.46
N PHE A 28 -4.87 -8.85 -12.62
CA PHE A 28 -4.78 -8.62 -11.20
C PHE A 28 -3.70 -7.56 -10.92
N ALA A 29 -4.11 -6.40 -10.42
CA ALA A 29 -3.22 -5.27 -10.17
C ALA A 29 -2.54 -5.34 -8.80
N GLY A 30 -3.10 -6.08 -7.85
CA GLY A 30 -2.57 -6.26 -6.50
C GLY A 30 -3.65 -6.24 -5.43
N PHE A 31 -3.26 -6.61 -4.22
CA PHE A 31 -4.12 -6.51 -3.05
C PHE A 31 -4.22 -5.07 -2.55
N SER A 32 -5.37 -4.68 -1.98
CA SER A 32 -5.60 -3.35 -1.37
C SER A 32 -4.69 -3.11 -0.17
N ASN A 33 -4.37 -4.16 0.58
CA ASN A 33 -3.41 -4.14 1.68
C ASN A 33 -2.29 -5.16 1.44
N PRO A 34 -1.18 -4.77 0.76
CA PRO A 34 -0.07 -5.69 0.48
C PRO A 34 0.62 -6.23 1.74
N GLU A 35 0.56 -5.51 2.85
CA GLU A 35 1.15 -5.93 4.13
C GLU A 35 0.53 -7.24 4.66
N VAL A 36 -0.79 -7.40 4.50
CA VAL A 36 -1.49 -8.64 4.90
C VAL A 36 -0.96 -9.84 4.14
N TRP A 37 -0.50 -9.62 2.91
CA TRP A 37 0.02 -10.65 2.00
C TRP A 37 1.55 -10.77 2.02
N SER A 38 2.21 -10.16 3.00
CA SER A 38 3.65 -10.26 3.18
C SER A 38 4.02 -11.48 4.04
N PRO A 39 4.91 -12.37 3.58
CA PRO A 39 5.44 -13.45 4.41
C PRO A 39 6.10 -12.97 5.70
N ALA A 40 6.65 -11.75 5.73
CA ALA A 40 7.30 -11.16 6.90
C ALA A 40 6.36 -10.99 8.11
N ARG A 41 5.04 -10.97 7.87
CA ARG A 41 4.04 -10.94 8.93
C ARG A 41 3.96 -12.27 9.70
N LEU A 42 4.25 -13.38 9.05
CA LEU A 42 4.06 -14.74 9.57
C LEU A 42 5.37 -15.47 9.85
N LEU A 43 6.45 -15.10 9.15
CA LEU A 43 7.71 -15.80 9.16
C LEU A 43 8.86 -14.89 9.62
N SER A 44 9.93 -15.51 10.15
CA SER A 44 11.14 -14.81 10.56
C SER A 44 12.38 -15.69 10.30
N GLY A 45 13.58 -15.09 10.35
CA GLY A 45 14.86 -15.79 10.18
C GLY A 45 14.96 -16.51 8.83
N GLU A 46 15.57 -17.68 8.82
CA GLU A 46 15.83 -18.47 7.61
C GLU A 46 14.56 -18.79 6.79
N LEU A 47 13.43 -19.01 7.45
CA LEU A 47 12.17 -19.26 6.75
C LEU A 47 11.69 -18.04 5.98
N LEU A 48 11.85 -16.85 6.54
CA LEU A 48 11.53 -15.61 5.84
C LEU A 48 12.47 -15.39 4.64
N GLU A 49 13.77 -15.60 4.80
CA GLU A 49 14.74 -15.48 3.71
C GLU A 49 14.39 -16.40 2.54
N ARG A 50 14.01 -17.65 2.84
CA ARG A 50 13.57 -18.61 1.82
C ARG A 50 12.27 -18.17 1.14
N ALA A 51 11.30 -17.66 1.90
CA ALA A 51 10.04 -17.17 1.37
C ALA A 51 10.24 -15.94 0.46
N GLN A 52 11.15 -15.04 0.81
CA GLN A 52 11.51 -13.87 -0.02
C GLN A 52 12.16 -14.24 -1.36
N GLY A 53 12.75 -15.44 -1.47
CA GLY A 53 13.28 -15.96 -2.73
C GLY A 53 12.22 -16.52 -3.69
N LEU A 54 10.98 -16.64 -3.27
CA LEU A 54 9.86 -17.09 -4.09
C LEU A 54 9.33 -15.97 -4.99
N SER A 55 8.67 -16.32 -6.09
CA SER A 55 7.91 -15.37 -6.88
C SER A 55 6.79 -14.72 -6.06
N GLN A 56 6.31 -13.56 -6.47
CA GLN A 56 5.24 -12.84 -5.76
C GLN A 56 3.98 -13.71 -5.59
N LEU A 57 3.61 -14.45 -6.60
CA LEU A 57 2.45 -15.35 -6.54
C LEU A 57 2.65 -16.47 -5.52
N GLU A 58 3.83 -17.09 -5.52
CA GLU A 58 4.16 -18.14 -4.54
C GLU A 58 4.20 -17.58 -3.11
N GLN A 59 4.66 -16.35 -2.91
CA GLN A 59 4.60 -15.69 -1.61
C GLN A 59 3.16 -15.48 -1.14
N TRP A 60 2.27 -15.03 -2.01
CA TRP A 60 0.85 -14.88 -1.67
C TRP A 60 0.18 -16.22 -1.37
N SER A 61 0.44 -17.25 -2.18
CA SER A 61 -0.08 -18.60 -1.92
C SER A 61 0.42 -19.15 -0.59
N LEU A 62 1.71 -18.92 -0.27
CA LEU A 62 2.27 -19.30 1.02
C LEU A 62 1.58 -18.60 2.19
N VAL A 63 1.27 -17.32 2.06
CA VAL A 63 0.55 -16.55 3.10
C VAL A 63 -0.86 -17.07 3.26
N GLU A 64 -1.59 -17.34 2.17
CA GLU A 64 -2.93 -17.92 2.21
C GLU A 64 -2.96 -19.26 2.96
N GLU A 65 -1.98 -20.12 2.70
CA GLU A 65 -1.89 -21.44 3.35
C GLU A 65 -1.50 -21.35 4.84
N LEU A 66 -0.74 -20.33 5.23
CA LEU A 66 -0.25 -20.18 6.60
C LEU A 66 -1.21 -19.37 7.49
N ASP A 67 -2.07 -18.56 6.92
CA ASP A 67 -2.97 -17.66 7.66
C ASP A 67 -4.44 -18.05 7.48
N PRO A 68 -4.99 -18.84 8.41
CA PRO A 68 -6.40 -19.25 8.35
C PRO A 68 -7.39 -18.09 8.61
N ASP A 69 -6.89 -16.93 9.07
CA ASP A 69 -7.74 -15.77 9.36
C ASP A 69 -8.05 -14.93 8.11
N ILE A 70 -7.39 -15.20 6.98
CA ILE A 70 -7.73 -14.58 5.69
C ILE A 70 -9.07 -15.14 5.20
N SER A 71 -10.13 -14.38 5.43
CA SER A 71 -11.50 -14.77 5.12
C SER A 71 -12.08 -14.08 3.87
N HIS A 72 -11.41 -13.07 3.35
CA HIS A 72 -11.84 -12.34 2.15
C HIS A 72 -10.64 -11.70 1.45
N PHE A 73 -10.81 -11.45 0.15
CA PHE A 73 -9.82 -10.81 -0.70
C PHE A 73 -10.28 -9.41 -1.08
N GLU A 74 -9.47 -8.40 -0.77
CA GLU A 74 -9.61 -7.04 -1.27
C GLU A 74 -8.50 -6.75 -2.26
N PHE A 75 -8.83 -6.45 -3.50
CA PHE A 75 -7.87 -6.36 -4.58
C PHE A 75 -8.31 -5.38 -5.67
N PHE A 76 -7.36 -4.97 -6.49
CA PHE A 76 -7.60 -4.13 -7.65
C PHE A 76 -7.43 -4.92 -8.95
N LEU A 77 -8.26 -4.60 -9.93
CA LEU A 77 -8.23 -5.16 -11.28
C LEU A 77 -8.04 -4.06 -12.31
N SER A 78 -7.47 -4.40 -13.45
CA SER A 78 -7.28 -3.48 -14.57
C SER A 78 -7.58 -4.13 -15.92
N HIS A 79 -7.87 -3.29 -16.92
CA HIS A 79 -7.92 -3.67 -18.34
C HIS A 79 -6.54 -3.54 -18.97
N GLY A 80 -5.63 -4.45 -18.68
CA GLY A 80 -4.25 -4.44 -19.16
C GLY A 80 -3.24 -4.11 -18.07
N ALA A 81 -1.95 -4.30 -18.39
CA ALA A 81 -0.87 -4.22 -17.41
C ALA A 81 -0.80 -2.84 -16.74
N VAL A 82 -1.01 -2.83 -15.43
CA VAL A 82 -0.74 -1.65 -14.60
C VAL A 82 0.77 -1.55 -14.43
N ARG A 83 1.36 -0.53 -15.02
CA ARG A 83 2.72 -0.13 -14.69
C ARG A 83 2.63 0.80 -13.48
N ALA A 84 2.64 0.23 -12.29
CA ALA A 84 2.83 1.04 -11.09
C ALA A 84 4.23 1.68 -11.15
N PRO A 85 4.36 2.97 -10.83
CA PRO A 85 5.65 3.59 -10.67
C PRO A 85 6.45 2.87 -9.57
N ASP A 86 7.76 2.75 -9.79
CA ASP A 86 8.64 2.23 -8.76
C ASP A 86 8.95 3.32 -7.73
N TRP A 87 8.17 3.37 -6.66
CA TRP A 87 8.36 4.33 -5.58
C TRP A 87 9.61 4.08 -4.74
N SER A 88 10.34 2.96 -4.98
CA SER A 88 11.66 2.74 -4.39
C SER A 88 12.75 3.52 -5.11
N ASP A 89 12.51 3.96 -6.34
CA ASP A 89 13.39 4.85 -7.09
C ASP A 89 13.28 6.28 -6.55
N ASP A 90 14.42 6.85 -6.18
CA ASP A 90 14.54 8.19 -5.60
C ASP A 90 14.07 9.28 -6.57
N GLU A 91 14.42 9.16 -7.86
CA GLU A 91 14.07 10.16 -8.88
C GLU A 91 12.56 10.13 -9.14
N VAL A 92 11.97 8.94 -9.21
CA VAL A 92 10.52 8.75 -9.41
C VAL A 92 9.75 9.33 -8.23
N LEU A 93 10.19 9.06 -6.99
CA LEU A 93 9.52 9.58 -5.80
C LEU A 93 9.65 11.11 -5.67
N LEU A 94 10.82 11.68 -5.98
CA LEU A 94 11.00 13.13 -5.95
C LEU A 94 10.22 13.86 -7.05
N ALA A 95 10.05 13.24 -8.21
CA ALA A 95 9.26 13.80 -9.31
C ALA A 95 7.74 13.69 -9.09
N ALA A 96 7.31 12.82 -8.18
CA ALA A 96 5.89 12.65 -7.87
C ALA A 96 5.33 13.85 -7.10
N ARG A 97 4.05 14.13 -7.31
CA ARG A 97 3.26 15.00 -6.42
C ARG A 97 2.81 14.20 -5.22
N GLY A 98 2.62 14.86 -4.09
CA GLY A 98 2.09 14.23 -2.89
C GLY A 98 0.60 14.56 -2.69
N GLU A 99 -0.17 13.60 -2.23
CA GLU A 99 -1.50 13.83 -1.67
C GLU A 99 -1.54 13.26 -0.25
N ILE A 100 -2.18 13.99 0.67
CA ILE A 100 -2.43 13.46 2.01
C ILE A 100 -3.59 12.47 1.94
N ASN A 101 -3.39 11.29 2.51
CA ASN A 101 -4.42 10.25 2.54
C ASN A 101 -5.68 10.76 3.24
N ARG A 102 -6.81 10.76 2.53
CA ARG A 102 -8.10 11.25 3.04
C ARG A 102 -8.70 10.39 4.14
N CYS A 103 -8.19 9.16 4.31
CA CYS A 103 -8.57 8.27 5.41
C CYS A 103 -7.77 8.52 6.68
N LEU A 104 -6.90 9.53 6.70
CA LEU A 104 -6.17 9.97 7.88
C LEU A 104 -7.07 10.82 8.77
N TRP A 105 -7.23 10.44 10.03
CA TRP A 105 -8.02 11.18 11.01
C TRP A 105 -7.12 12.07 11.87
N GLY A 106 -7.62 13.26 12.20
CA GLY A 106 -6.97 14.19 13.12
C GLY A 106 -6.11 15.26 12.45
N TRP A 107 -5.70 15.11 11.20
CA TRP A 107 -4.96 16.14 10.49
C TRP A 107 -5.80 17.45 10.37
N PRO A 108 -5.22 18.64 10.63
CA PRO A 108 -3.79 18.96 10.88
C PRO A 108 -3.33 18.90 12.36
N ALA A 109 -4.07 18.25 13.25
CA ALA A 109 -3.60 18.05 14.62
C ALA A 109 -2.44 17.04 14.67
N THR A 110 -1.66 17.06 15.77
CA THR A 110 -0.50 16.18 15.96
C THR A 110 -0.84 14.76 16.39
N ARG A 111 -2.07 14.53 16.85
CA ARG A 111 -2.58 13.19 17.18
C ARG A 111 -3.33 12.66 15.97
N LEU A 112 -2.68 11.78 15.25
CA LEU A 112 -3.22 11.19 14.04
C LEU A 112 -3.64 9.75 14.28
N MET A 113 -4.64 9.31 13.53
CA MET A 113 -4.98 7.89 13.38
C MET A 113 -4.87 7.51 11.91
N GLY A 114 -4.22 6.39 11.66
CA GLY A 114 -4.04 5.84 10.33
C GLY A 114 -5.35 5.36 9.69
N PRO A 115 -5.28 4.92 8.42
CA PRO A 115 -6.42 4.33 7.72
C PRO A 115 -7.01 3.09 8.41
N ASP A 116 -6.20 2.41 9.22
CA ASP A 116 -6.56 1.25 10.05
C ASP A 116 -7.17 1.63 11.41
N LEU A 117 -7.40 2.92 11.65
CA LEU A 117 -7.89 3.51 12.90
C LEU A 117 -6.95 3.32 14.10
N MET A 118 -5.69 2.98 13.87
CA MET A 118 -4.68 2.90 14.91
C MET A 118 -3.97 4.23 15.10
N PRO A 119 -3.53 4.55 16.33
CA PRO A 119 -2.72 5.75 16.59
C PRO A 119 -1.46 5.75 15.70
N LEU A 120 -1.17 6.90 15.12
CA LEU A 120 -0.06 7.09 14.20
C LEU A 120 0.87 8.17 14.73
N ASP A 121 2.14 7.80 14.93
CA ASP A 121 3.20 8.73 15.30
C ASP A 121 3.89 9.24 14.02
N VAL A 122 3.69 10.51 13.72
CA VAL A 122 4.36 11.21 12.62
C VAL A 122 5.40 12.14 13.21
N SER A 123 6.63 12.11 12.65
CA SER A 123 7.72 12.99 13.10
C SER A 123 7.41 14.46 12.83
N GLU A 124 8.09 15.38 13.52
CA GLU A 124 7.93 16.82 13.28
C GLU A 124 8.22 17.18 11.81
N GLU A 125 9.25 16.59 11.22
CA GLU A 125 9.57 16.75 9.80
C GLU A 125 8.44 16.18 8.91
N GLY A 126 7.85 15.06 9.31
CA GLY A 126 6.69 14.49 8.63
C GLY A 126 5.52 15.47 8.59
N LEU A 127 5.19 16.10 9.71
CA LEU A 127 4.12 17.11 9.77
C LEU A 127 4.44 18.34 8.90
N VAL A 128 5.71 18.75 8.86
CA VAL A 128 6.16 19.86 7.99
C VAL A 128 6.01 19.49 6.52
N LEU A 129 6.41 18.28 6.12
CA LEU A 129 6.25 17.81 4.74
C LEU A 129 4.77 17.72 4.36
N MET A 130 3.91 17.19 5.23
CA MET A 130 2.46 17.12 5.00
C MET A 130 1.86 18.51 4.77
N ALA A 131 2.21 19.49 5.60
CA ALA A 131 1.74 20.87 5.45
C ALA A 131 2.23 21.50 4.13
N ALA A 132 3.46 21.22 3.71
CA ALA A 132 4.01 21.70 2.43
C ALA A 132 3.26 21.07 1.23
N VAL A 133 2.99 19.77 1.27
CA VAL A 133 2.20 19.06 0.25
C VAL A 133 0.79 19.67 0.13
N GLU A 134 0.11 19.89 1.26
CA GLU A 134 -1.24 20.44 1.26
C GLU A 134 -1.29 21.88 0.75
N SER A 135 -0.25 22.68 1.06
CA SER A 135 -0.15 24.08 0.61
C SER A 135 0.22 24.22 -0.88
N ALA A 136 0.87 23.20 -1.46
CA ALA A 136 1.35 23.20 -2.83
C ALA A 136 1.06 21.86 -3.57
N PRO A 137 -0.21 21.46 -3.74
CA PRO A 137 -0.60 20.13 -4.21
C PRO A 137 -0.19 19.82 -5.67
N ALA A 138 0.17 20.85 -6.44
CA ALA A 138 0.62 20.67 -7.82
C ALA A 138 2.15 20.57 -7.95
N VAL A 139 2.88 20.73 -6.84
CA VAL A 139 4.35 20.76 -6.82
C VAL A 139 4.90 19.37 -6.52
N ALA A 140 5.94 18.97 -7.23
CA ALA A 140 6.64 17.71 -6.98
C ALA A 140 7.29 17.71 -5.59
N ILE A 141 7.37 16.52 -4.97
CA ILE A 141 7.96 16.37 -3.62
C ILE A 141 9.37 16.95 -3.57
N GLY A 142 10.16 16.76 -4.63
CA GLY A 142 11.52 17.31 -4.74
C GLY A 142 11.58 18.83 -4.82
N GLU A 143 10.50 19.49 -5.26
CA GLU A 143 10.42 20.94 -5.50
C GLU A 143 9.60 21.68 -4.45
N LEU A 144 9.07 20.98 -3.44
CA LEU A 144 8.32 21.63 -2.35
C LEU A 144 9.19 22.74 -1.70
N PRO A 145 8.57 23.86 -1.26
CA PRO A 145 9.29 25.02 -0.71
C PRO A 145 9.82 24.73 0.71
N LEU A 146 10.68 23.75 0.83
CA LEU A 146 11.35 23.34 2.06
C LEU A 146 12.85 23.55 1.91
N ASP A 147 13.48 24.15 2.91
CA ASP A 147 14.96 24.28 2.96
C ASP A 147 15.60 22.98 3.48
N TRP A 148 15.35 21.90 2.74
CA TRP A 148 15.85 20.56 3.07
C TRP A 148 16.69 19.98 1.93
N PRO A 149 17.77 19.25 2.23
CA PRO A 149 18.48 18.45 1.24
C PRO A 149 17.55 17.37 0.64
N ALA A 150 17.82 16.97 -0.60
CA ALA A 150 17.06 15.90 -1.27
C ALA A 150 17.01 14.60 -0.45
N ALA A 151 18.12 14.21 0.19
CA ALA A 151 18.18 13.03 1.03
C ALA A 151 17.20 13.09 2.23
N GLN A 152 17.04 14.24 2.86
CA GLN A 152 16.10 14.42 3.96
C GLN A 152 14.65 14.35 3.45
N ARG A 153 14.36 15.00 2.31
CA ARG A 153 13.03 14.92 1.67
C ARG A 153 12.64 13.48 1.37
N LEU A 154 13.56 12.70 0.78
CA LEU A 154 13.36 11.28 0.48
C LEU A 154 13.11 10.46 1.74
N ALA A 155 13.92 10.64 2.78
CA ALA A 155 13.77 9.88 4.02
C ALA A 155 12.38 10.13 4.65
N VAL A 156 11.97 11.40 4.73
CA VAL A 156 10.67 11.77 5.31
C VAL A 156 9.51 11.32 4.41
N ALA A 157 9.62 11.51 3.09
CA ALA A 157 8.59 11.06 2.14
C ALA A 157 8.40 9.54 2.19
N ARG A 158 9.48 8.76 2.25
CA ARG A 158 9.43 7.30 2.39
C ARG A 158 8.80 6.87 3.72
N GLN A 159 9.12 7.55 4.82
CA GLN A 159 8.47 7.29 6.10
C GLN A 159 6.95 7.48 5.99
N LEU A 160 6.51 8.61 5.45
CA LEU A 160 5.08 8.90 5.30
C LEU A 160 4.38 7.98 4.29
N LEU A 161 5.07 7.56 3.23
CA LEU A 161 4.58 6.57 2.27
C LEU A 161 4.35 5.21 2.96
N ASN A 162 5.33 4.72 3.72
CA ASN A 162 5.24 3.47 4.45
C ASN A 162 4.12 3.50 5.51
N GLN A 163 3.89 4.65 6.12
CA GLN A 163 2.79 4.89 7.05
C GLN A 163 1.44 5.11 6.35
N ARG A 164 1.38 5.08 5.01
CA ARG A 164 0.19 5.37 4.20
C ARG A 164 -0.43 6.75 4.47
N VAL A 165 0.37 7.68 4.93
CA VAL A 165 -0.02 9.07 5.17
C VAL A 165 0.09 9.88 3.89
N LEU A 166 1.17 9.67 3.13
CA LEU A 166 1.44 10.29 1.84
C LEU A 166 1.16 9.31 0.72
N LEU A 167 0.39 9.74 -0.26
CA LEU A 167 0.10 9.00 -1.49
C LEU A 167 0.78 9.73 -2.65
N PRO A 168 1.80 9.14 -3.28
CA PRO A 168 2.46 9.74 -4.43
C PRO A 168 1.60 9.58 -5.69
N VAL A 169 1.54 10.64 -6.48
CA VAL A 169 0.80 10.74 -7.75
C VAL A 169 1.75 11.27 -8.83
N LEU A 170 1.78 10.65 -10.00
CA LEU A 170 2.54 11.12 -11.16
C LEU A 170 1.85 12.27 -11.89
#